data_3f3cc0db94213d770fc8a85014b00119
#
_entry.id   3f3cc0db94213d770fc8a85014b00119
#
_cell.length_a   1.000
_cell.length_b   1.000
_cell.length_c   1.000
_cell.angle_alpha   90.00
_cell.angle_beta   90.00
_cell.angle_gamma   90.00
#
_symmetry.space_group_name_H-M   'P 1'
#
loop_
_entity.id
_entity.type
_entity.pdbx_description
1 polymer ?
#
loop_
_entity_poly.entity_id
_entity_poly.type
_entity_poly.pdbx_seq_one_letter_code
_entity_poly.pdbx_strand_id
1 'polypeptide(L)'
;MKRQLIRMLPRLIRNKLVYGTYLDIFLTHASPRHIHDKEDPCHKGFECFNWFIKKFQPSYFIHGHIHLYDLREKRVTQVDNTTVVNAYAHYIIHYPNKKINNNGDN
;
A
#
# COMPACT_ATOMS: atom_id res chain seq x y z
N MET A 1 -4.29 8.36 13.38
CA MET A 1 -4.27 7.49 12.19
C MET A 1 -4.88 6.11 12.45
N LYS A 2 -4.50 5.49 13.57
CA LYS A 2 -5.02 4.16 13.91
C LYS A 2 -6.54 4.11 14.02
N ARG A 3 -7.16 5.15 14.57
CA ARG A 3 -8.63 5.23 14.67
C ARG A 3 -9.30 5.19 13.30
N GLN A 4 -8.70 5.85 12.32
CA GLN A 4 -9.25 5.88 10.97
C GLN A 4 -9.21 4.49 10.34
N LEU A 5 -8.13 3.74 10.57
CA LEU A 5 -8.02 2.37 10.10
C LEU A 5 -9.07 1.48 10.75
N ILE A 6 -9.28 1.63 12.06
CA ILE A 6 -10.27 0.84 12.79
C ILE A 6 -11.68 1.11 12.25
N ARG A 7 -11.98 2.36 11.89
CA ARG A 7 -13.29 2.70 11.32
C ARG A 7 -13.56 2.04 9.98
N MET A 8 -12.51 1.64 9.28
CA MET A 8 -12.65 0.93 8.01
C MET A 8 -13.00 -0.55 8.18
N LEU A 9 -12.81 -1.11 9.37
CA LEU A 9 -12.95 -2.55 9.58
C LEU A 9 -14.29 -3.13 9.11
N PRO A 10 -15.45 -2.53 9.40
CA PRO A 10 -16.72 -3.10 8.92
C PRO A 10 -16.78 -3.24 7.41
N ARG A 11 -16.29 -2.24 6.69
CA ARG A 11 -16.26 -2.30 5.22
C ARG A 11 -15.27 -3.34 4.71
N LEU A 12 -14.11 -3.44 5.34
CA LEU A 12 -13.10 -4.41 4.97
C LEU A 12 -13.61 -5.82 5.17
N ILE A 13 -14.26 -6.09 6.28
CA ILE A 13 -14.85 -7.40 6.58
C ILE A 13 -15.94 -7.73 5.55
N ARG A 14 -16.80 -6.77 5.24
CA ARG A 14 -17.83 -6.95 4.21
C ARG A 14 -17.19 -7.28 2.86
N ASN A 15 -16.16 -6.56 2.49
CA ASN A 15 -15.46 -6.80 1.22
C ASN A 15 -14.91 -8.22 1.17
N LYS A 16 -14.31 -8.68 2.27
CA LYS A 16 -13.79 -10.05 2.35
C LYS A 16 -14.88 -11.09 2.12
N LEU A 17 -16.04 -10.90 2.74
CA LEU A 17 -17.15 -11.83 2.62
C LEU A 17 -17.78 -11.81 1.23
N VAL A 18 -17.87 -10.64 0.60
CA VAL A 18 -18.54 -10.47 -0.70
C VAL A 18 -17.60 -10.76 -1.86
N TYR A 19 -16.37 -10.24 -1.80
CA TYR A 19 -15.44 -10.27 -2.93
C TYR A 19 -14.24 -11.18 -2.71
N GLY A 20 -14.06 -11.72 -1.53
CA GLY A 20 -12.91 -12.59 -1.22
C GLY A 20 -11.64 -11.87 -0.83
N THR A 21 -11.61 -10.55 -0.91
CA THR A 21 -10.46 -9.73 -0.50
C THR A 21 -10.93 -8.53 0.31
N TYR A 22 -10.07 -8.05 1.21
CA TYR A 22 -10.38 -6.87 2.02
C TYR A 22 -10.37 -5.59 1.18
N LEU A 23 -9.31 -5.40 0.39
CA LEU A 23 -9.17 -4.29 -0.53
C LEU A 23 -8.00 -4.58 -1.46
N ASP A 24 -7.99 -3.96 -2.63
CA ASP A 24 -6.93 -4.16 -3.61
C ASP A 24 -5.84 -3.10 -3.51
N ILE A 25 -6.25 -1.85 -3.36
CA ILE A 25 -5.31 -0.72 -3.34
C ILE A 25 -5.61 0.14 -2.12
N PHE A 26 -4.56 0.44 -1.34
CA PHE A 26 -4.64 1.36 -0.22
C PHE A 26 -3.76 2.57 -0.51
N LEU A 27 -4.37 3.74 -0.54
CA LEU A 27 -3.69 4.99 -0.86
C LEU A 27 -3.60 5.86 0.40
N THR A 28 -2.37 6.27 0.72
CA THR A 28 -2.12 7.15 1.87
C THR A 28 -1.18 8.29 1.47
N HIS A 29 -1.14 9.33 2.29
CA HIS A 29 -0.13 10.38 2.11
C HIS A 29 1.22 9.92 2.66
N ALA A 30 1.24 9.44 3.90
CA ALA A 30 2.46 9.04 4.58
C ALA A 30 2.83 7.58 4.32
N SER A 31 4.11 7.26 4.49
CA SER A 31 4.62 5.91 4.29
C SER A 31 4.42 5.03 5.52
N PRO A 32 4.53 3.70 5.38
CA PRO A 32 4.68 2.82 6.53
C PRO A 32 6.04 3.07 7.21
N ARG A 33 6.11 2.82 8.51
CA ARG A 33 7.36 2.97 9.26
C ARG A 33 8.41 2.00 8.72
N HIS A 34 9.63 2.49 8.53
CA HIS A 34 10.79 1.75 8.02
C HIS A 34 10.71 1.35 6.54
N ILE A 35 9.68 1.80 5.84
CA ILE A 35 9.53 1.54 4.41
C ILE A 35 9.44 2.88 3.69
N HIS A 36 10.51 3.24 2.99
CA HIS A 36 10.63 4.50 2.25
C HIS A 36 10.56 5.76 3.13
N ASP A 37 10.48 5.61 4.45
CA ASP A 37 10.40 6.77 5.35
C ASP A 37 11.77 7.29 5.74
N LYS A 38 11.79 8.35 6.54
CA LYS A 38 13.01 8.93 7.08
C LYS A 38 12.87 9.06 8.58
N GLU A 39 14.00 9.32 9.26
CA GLU A 39 14.03 9.32 10.73
C GLU A 39 13.52 10.64 11.34
N ASP A 40 13.50 11.72 10.57
CA ASP A 40 13.02 12.99 11.10
C ASP A 40 11.51 12.96 11.35
N PRO A 41 11.00 13.73 12.32
CA PRO A 41 9.59 13.64 12.71
C PRO A 41 8.59 13.88 11.58
N CYS A 42 8.93 14.76 10.63
CA CYS A 42 8.02 15.07 9.51
C CYS A 42 7.85 13.92 8.52
N HIS A 43 8.87 13.07 8.37
CA HIS A 43 8.91 12.03 7.35
C HIS A 43 8.91 10.63 7.93
N LYS A 44 8.82 10.52 9.25
CA LYS A 44 8.72 9.21 9.90
C LYS A 44 7.38 8.57 9.58
N GLY A 45 7.41 7.33 9.10
CA GLY A 45 6.20 6.60 8.74
C GLY A 45 5.41 6.11 9.94
N PHE A 46 4.26 5.51 9.67
CA PHE A 46 3.34 5.03 10.70
C PHE A 46 3.43 3.52 10.88
N GLU A 47 3.66 3.10 12.13
CA GLU A 47 3.66 1.69 12.49
C GLU A 47 2.30 1.02 12.20
N CYS A 48 1.20 1.75 12.36
CA CYS A 48 -0.12 1.20 12.13
C CYS A 48 -0.32 0.81 10.66
N PHE A 49 0.42 1.41 9.73
CA PHE A 49 0.37 1.00 8.32
C PHE A 49 1.04 -0.36 8.13
N ASN A 50 2.11 -0.64 8.86
CA ASN A 50 2.73 -1.98 8.83
C ASN A 50 1.75 -3.04 9.31
N TRP A 51 1.06 -2.75 10.41
CA TRP A 51 0.01 -3.64 10.90
C TRP A 51 -1.08 -3.85 9.86
N PHE A 52 -1.51 -2.77 9.22
CA PHE A 52 -2.57 -2.83 8.20
C PHE A 52 -2.16 -3.70 7.01
N ILE A 53 -0.95 -3.49 6.51
CA ILE A 53 -0.44 -4.29 5.38
C ILE A 53 -0.41 -5.76 5.74
N LYS A 54 0.10 -6.09 6.92
CA LYS A 54 0.24 -7.46 7.37
C LYS A 54 -1.12 -8.14 7.55
N LYS A 55 -2.08 -7.40 8.09
CA LYS A 55 -3.41 -7.92 8.40
C LYS A 55 -4.28 -8.09 7.16
N PHE A 56 -4.30 -7.09 6.29
CA PHE A 56 -5.26 -7.03 5.19
C PHE A 56 -4.63 -7.29 3.82
N GLN A 57 -3.33 -7.20 3.70
CA GLN A 57 -2.54 -7.53 2.51
C GLN A 57 -3.14 -7.00 1.21
N PRO A 58 -3.30 -5.67 1.05
CA PRO A 58 -3.71 -5.11 -0.23
C PRO A 58 -2.67 -5.48 -1.30
N SER A 59 -3.08 -5.54 -2.54
CA SER A 59 -2.12 -5.77 -3.64
C SER A 59 -1.12 -4.63 -3.72
N TYR A 60 -1.59 -3.41 -3.53
CA TYR A 60 -0.74 -2.21 -3.56
C TYR A 60 -1.02 -1.32 -2.37
N PHE A 61 0.06 -0.83 -1.76
CA PHE A 61 0.03 0.25 -0.79
C PHE A 61 0.79 1.42 -1.40
N ILE A 62 0.06 2.49 -1.76
CA ILE A 62 0.63 3.62 -2.48
C ILE A 62 0.67 4.82 -1.55
N HIS A 63 1.86 5.43 -1.43
CA HIS A 63 2.03 6.60 -0.59
C HIS A 63 2.79 7.70 -1.33
N GLY A 64 2.78 8.89 -0.77
CA GLY A 64 3.56 10.01 -1.28
C GLY A 64 4.44 10.59 -0.19
N HIS A 65 4.42 11.91 -0.06
CA HIS A 65 5.09 12.69 0.98
C HIS A 65 6.62 12.64 0.95
N ILE A 66 7.23 11.47 0.81
CA ILE A 66 8.69 11.30 0.79
C ILE A 66 9.20 11.65 -0.60
N HIS A 67 9.85 12.80 -0.72
CA HIS A 67 10.37 13.28 -2.00
C HIS A 67 11.61 12.50 -2.40
N LEU A 68 11.66 12.10 -3.66
CA LEU A 68 12.80 11.36 -4.22
C LEU A 68 13.69 12.34 -4.97
N TYR A 69 14.71 12.86 -4.29
CA TYR A 69 15.66 13.78 -4.91
C TYR A 69 16.70 13.04 -5.74
N ASP A 70 16.95 11.78 -5.43
CA ASP A 70 17.81 10.90 -6.18
C ASP A 70 16.96 9.76 -6.75
N LEU A 71 16.91 9.65 -8.07
CA LEU A 71 16.08 8.63 -8.73
C LEU A 71 16.59 7.20 -8.48
N ARG A 72 17.77 7.04 -7.92
CA ARG A 72 18.30 5.74 -7.54
C ARG A 72 17.75 5.27 -6.19
N GLU A 73 17.11 6.15 -5.41
CA GLU A 73 16.49 5.76 -4.16
C GLU A 73 15.38 4.74 -4.44
N LYS A 74 15.26 3.77 -3.55
CA LYS A 74 14.26 2.72 -3.69
C LYS A 74 12.87 3.29 -3.47
N ARG A 75 11.98 3.10 -4.43
CA ARG A 75 10.61 3.57 -4.34
C ARG A 75 9.57 2.45 -4.36
N VAL A 76 9.98 1.20 -4.61
CA VAL A 76 9.09 0.05 -4.64
C VAL A 76 9.65 -1.02 -3.72
N THR A 77 8.84 -1.51 -2.80
CA THR A 77 9.24 -2.56 -1.85
C THR A 77 8.13 -3.59 -1.74
N GLN A 78 8.50 -4.85 -1.83
CA GLN A 78 7.56 -5.94 -1.63
C GLN A 78 7.51 -6.33 -0.17
N VAL A 79 6.32 -6.33 0.42
CA VAL A 79 6.08 -6.75 1.81
C VAL A 79 5.01 -7.83 1.78
N ASP A 80 5.39 -9.07 1.95
CA ASP A 80 4.50 -10.23 1.77
C ASP A 80 3.81 -10.13 0.40
N ASN A 81 2.49 -10.06 0.34
CA ASN A 81 1.75 -9.98 -0.92
C ASN A 81 1.46 -8.54 -1.35
N THR A 82 1.99 -7.56 -0.62
CA THR A 82 1.72 -6.15 -0.90
C THR A 82 2.93 -5.48 -1.53
N THR A 83 2.71 -4.80 -2.65
CA THR A 83 3.73 -3.96 -3.27
C THR A 83 3.54 -2.54 -2.74
N VAL A 84 4.54 -2.04 -2.01
CA VAL A 84 4.53 -0.68 -1.45
C VAL A 84 5.23 0.24 -2.44
N VAL A 85 4.55 1.29 -2.86
CA VAL A 85 5.06 2.21 -3.88
C VAL A 85 5.06 3.64 -3.36
N ASN A 86 6.21 4.32 -3.49
CA ASN A 86 6.29 5.76 -3.31
C ASN A 86 5.99 6.42 -4.66
N ALA A 87 4.84 7.06 -4.76
CA ALA A 87 4.36 7.66 -6.00
C ALA A 87 4.80 9.10 -6.18
N TYR A 88 5.92 9.51 -5.59
CA TYR A 88 6.42 10.88 -5.72
C TYR A 88 6.46 11.31 -7.18
N ALA A 89 5.95 12.50 -7.45
CA ALA A 89 5.74 13.06 -8.78
C ALA A 89 4.72 12.22 -9.56
N HIS A 90 5.14 11.06 -10.06
CA HIS A 90 4.21 10.11 -10.66
C HIS A 90 4.87 8.74 -10.75
N TYR A 91 4.03 7.71 -10.83
CA TYR A 91 4.48 6.34 -11.03
C TYR A 91 3.35 5.55 -11.69
N ILE A 92 3.66 4.85 -12.76
CA ILE A 92 2.66 4.10 -13.50
C ILE A 92 2.61 2.66 -13.01
N ILE A 93 1.43 2.21 -12.60
CA ILE A 93 1.19 0.85 -12.16
C ILE A 93 0.23 0.19 -13.13
N HIS A 94 0.61 -0.97 -13.64
CA HIS A 94 -0.26 -1.78 -14.48
C HIS A 94 -0.95 -2.81 -13.61
N TYR A 95 -2.21 -2.53 -13.24
CA TYR A 95 -2.96 -3.45 -12.40
C TYR A 95 -3.58 -4.54 -13.26
N PRO A 96 -3.22 -5.80 -13.03
CA PRO A 96 -3.69 -6.88 -13.90
C PRO A 96 -5.19 -7.06 -13.82
N ASN A 97 -5.80 -7.32 -14.98
CA ASN A 97 -7.19 -7.70 -15.07
C ASN A 97 -7.32 -9.18 -14.74
N LYS A 98 -8.10 -9.52 -13.72
CA LYS A 98 -8.25 -10.90 -13.27
C LYS A 98 -8.80 -11.83 -14.35
N LYS A 99 -9.66 -11.33 -15.22
CA LYS A 99 -10.21 -12.13 -16.32
C LYS A 99 -9.12 -12.54 -17.32
N ILE A 100 -8.21 -11.64 -17.61
CA ILE A 100 -7.07 -11.92 -18.47
C ILE A 100 -6.18 -12.99 -17.81
N ASN A 101 -5.96 -12.85 -16.49
CA ASN A 101 -5.15 -13.80 -15.74
C ASN A 101 -5.73 -15.21 -15.79
N ASN A 102 -7.04 -15.33 -15.80
CA ASN A 102 -7.71 -16.64 -15.86
C ASN A 102 -7.47 -17.36 -17.16
N ASN A 103 -7.04 -16.66 -18.19
CA ASN A 103 -6.68 -17.26 -19.48
C ASN A 103 -5.27 -17.80 -19.52
N GLY A 104 -4.52 -17.65 -18.44
CA GLY A 104 -3.17 -18.17 -18.35
C GLY A 104 -2.14 -17.41 -19.16
N ASP A 105 -2.41 -16.20 -19.50
CA ASP A 105 -1.55 -15.40 -20.35
C ASP A 105 -0.47 -14.63 -19.61
N ASN A 106 -0.19 -14.98 -18.40
CA ASN A 106 0.70 -14.16 -17.57
C ASN A 106 2.00 -14.82 -17.30
#